data_2f69cf7e007e68a30c930246ee8ff20f
#
_entry.id   2f69cf7e007e68a30c930246ee8ff20f
#
_cell.length_a   1.000
_cell.length_b   1.000
_cell.length_c   1.000
_cell.angle_alpha   90.00
_cell.angle_beta   90.00
_cell.angle_gamma   90.00
#
_symmetry.space_group_name_H-M   'P 1'
#
loop_
_entity.id
_entity.type
_entity.pdbx_description
1 polymer ?
#
loop_
_entity_poly.entity_id
_entity_poly.type
_entity_poly.pdbx_seq_one_letter_code
_entity_poly.pdbx_strand_id
1 'polypeptide(L)'
;QLKRIIKTKGAIVLTASQPFTSVLIASNLKMFKYCWVWDKGKCSGFLNAKNAPMKRCEDVVVFSEGTIANKSKNLMKYYPQGLKECSITRIDINTKLDSTIGTRPSRGGWEQKFTNYPNTLLSIGFEPKPIHPTQKPVALMEYLIKTYTLEGETVLDFTMGSGTTGVACMNTGRKFIGIEKDAGYFE
;
A
#
# COMPACT_ATOMS: atom_id res chain seq x y z
N GLN A 1 -3.07 -15.13 12.77
CA GLN A 1 -4.51 -14.93 13.00
C GLN A 1 -5.18 -14.21 11.83
N LEU A 2 -4.64 -13.12 11.29
CA LEU A 2 -5.23 -12.37 10.17
C LEU A 2 -5.49 -13.24 8.94
N LYS A 3 -4.60 -14.19 8.65
CA LYS A 3 -4.80 -15.15 7.56
C LYS A 3 -6.12 -15.94 7.65
N ARG A 4 -6.61 -16.19 8.86
CA ARG A 4 -7.85 -16.97 9.08
C ARG A 4 -9.12 -16.19 8.70
N ILE A 5 -9.08 -14.86 8.75
CA ILE A 5 -10.26 -14.01 8.58
C ILE A 5 -10.24 -13.24 7.25
N ILE A 6 -9.09 -13.09 6.61
CA ILE A 6 -9.00 -12.38 5.34
C ILE A 6 -9.62 -13.19 4.20
N LYS A 7 -10.30 -12.54 3.28
CA LYS A 7 -10.79 -13.16 2.04
C LYS A 7 -9.61 -13.56 1.15
N THR A 8 -9.73 -14.65 0.39
CA THR A 8 -8.65 -15.23 -0.44
C THR A 8 -7.91 -14.22 -1.32
N LYS A 9 -8.60 -13.22 -1.87
CA LYS A 9 -8.00 -12.16 -2.70
C LYS A 9 -7.85 -10.83 -1.96
N GLY A 10 -8.17 -10.80 -0.65
CA GLY A 10 -8.05 -9.62 0.18
C GLY A 10 -6.59 -9.26 0.47
N ALA A 11 -6.34 -8.02 0.87
CA ALA A 11 -5.05 -7.52 1.28
C ALA A 11 -4.98 -7.32 2.79
N ILE A 12 -3.87 -7.71 3.41
CA ILE A 12 -3.47 -7.31 4.75
C ILE A 12 -2.41 -6.23 4.57
N VAL A 13 -2.70 -5.04 5.07
CA VAL A 13 -1.86 -3.85 4.88
C VAL A 13 -1.46 -3.33 6.26
N LEU A 14 -0.16 -3.31 6.53
CA LEU A 14 0.37 -2.97 7.85
C LEU A 14 1.47 -1.91 7.73
N THR A 15 1.37 -0.84 8.51
CA THR A 15 2.45 0.15 8.62
C THR A 15 3.53 -0.37 9.55
N ALA A 16 4.79 -0.20 9.17
CA ALA A 16 5.94 -0.65 9.93
C ALA A 16 7.15 0.25 9.70
N SER A 17 8.16 0.11 10.54
CA SER A 17 9.49 0.69 10.30
C SER A 17 10.56 -0.30 10.78
N GLN A 18 11.77 -0.17 10.21
CA GLN A 18 12.89 -1.03 10.58
C GLN A 18 13.25 -0.91 12.08
N PRO A 19 13.64 -2.02 12.75
CA PRO A 19 13.86 -3.37 12.21
C PRO A 19 12.58 -4.23 12.14
N PHE A 20 11.45 -3.74 12.66
CA PHE A 20 10.20 -4.49 12.72
C PHE A 20 9.67 -4.87 11.33
N THR A 21 9.85 -4.02 10.31
CA THR A 21 9.46 -4.34 8.92
C THR A 21 10.07 -5.67 8.47
N SER A 22 11.36 -5.90 8.73
CA SER A 22 12.03 -7.13 8.33
C SER A 22 11.46 -8.36 9.05
N VAL A 23 11.20 -8.26 10.34
CA VAL A 23 10.59 -9.33 11.15
C VAL A 23 9.17 -9.63 10.64
N LEU A 24 8.38 -8.59 10.37
CA LEU A 24 7.03 -8.72 9.86
C LEU A 24 6.99 -9.44 8.51
N ILE A 25 7.87 -9.06 7.58
CA ILE A 25 7.96 -9.72 6.26
C ILE A 25 8.38 -11.18 6.43
N ALA A 26 9.42 -11.44 7.24
CA ALA A 26 9.92 -12.80 7.48
C ALA A 26 8.87 -13.71 8.14
N SER A 27 7.93 -13.15 8.90
CA SER A 27 6.86 -13.92 9.57
C SER A 27 5.94 -14.64 8.58
N ASN A 28 5.82 -14.15 7.34
CA ASN A 28 4.98 -14.79 6.32
C ASN A 28 5.41 -14.44 4.88
N LEU A 29 6.61 -14.87 4.48
CA LEU A 29 7.15 -14.67 3.13
C LEU A 29 6.22 -15.16 2.02
N LYS A 30 5.47 -16.24 2.27
CA LYS A 30 4.55 -16.81 1.27
C LYS A 30 3.44 -15.83 0.88
N MET A 31 2.94 -15.07 1.83
CA MET A 31 1.88 -14.09 1.58
C MET A 31 2.42 -12.71 1.24
N PHE A 32 3.67 -12.40 1.53
CA PHE A 32 4.28 -11.11 1.22
C PHE A 32 4.21 -10.79 -0.28
N LYS A 33 3.86 -9.55 -0.61
CA LYS A 33 3.75 -9.08 -2.00
C LYS A 33 4.75 -7.97 -2.31
N TYR A 34 4.66 -6.87 -1.60
CA TYR A 34 5.53 -5.70 -1.76
C TYR A 34 5.35 -4.75 -0.58
N CYS A 35 6.23 -3.74 -0.53
CA CYS A 35 6.07 -2.59 0.34
C CYS A 35 5.79 -1.33 -0.48
N TRP A 36 4.95 -0.45 0.07
CA TRP A 36 4.99 0.96 -0.26
C TRP A 36 5.95 1.64 0.71
N VAL A 37 6.56 2.71 0.28
CA VAL A 37 7.35 3.62 1.11
C VAL A 37 6.52 4.88 1.30
N TRP A 38 6.04 5.09 2.52
CA TRP A 38 5.31 6.32 2.84
C TRP A 38 6.28 7.42 3.24
N ASP A 39 6.42 8.44 2.38
CA ASP A 39 7.16 9.67 2.66
C ASP A 39 6.25 10.65 3.40
N LYS A 40 6.58 10.92 4.66
CA LYS A 40 5.84 11.83 5.56
C LYS A 40 6.07 13.32 5.25
N GLY A 41 7.00 13.65 4.35
CA GLY A 41 7.40 15.02 4.04
C GLY A 41 8.25 15.70 5.12
N LYS A 42 8.22 15.19 6.37
CA LYS A 42 9.04 15.69 7.49
C LYS A 42 9.86 14.57 8.12
N CYS A 43 11.04 14.95 8.58
CA CYS A 43 11.94 14.04 9.29
C CYS A 43 11.63 14.01 10.78
N SER A 44 11.87 12.87 11.42
CA SER A 44 11.84 12.68 12.87
C SER A 44 13.18 12.12 13.37
N GLY A 45 13.45 12.23 14.69
CA GLY A 45 14.67 11.73 15.30
C GLY A 45 15.82 12.76 15.34
N PHE A 46 15.50 14.06 15.40
CA PHE A 46 16.48 15.16 15.43
C PHE A 46 17.52 15.02 16.54
N LEU A 47 17.16 14.52 17.72
CA LEU A 47 18.10 14.32 18.84
C LEU A 47 19.28 13.42 18.48
N ASN A 48 19.09 12.50 17.55
CA ASN A 48 20.10 11.56 17.09
C ASN A 48 20.73 11.94 15.74
N ALA A 49 20.45 13.13 15.21
CA ALA A 49 20.85 13.52 13.86
C ALA A 49 22.37 13.56 13.64
N LYS A 50 23.16 13.66 14.73
CA LYS A 50 24.62 13.59 14.67
C LYS A 50 25.15 12.15 14.60
N ASN A 51 24.34 11.14 14.94
CA ASN A 51 24.75 9.75 15.08
C ASN A 51 24.12 8.83 14.03
N ALA A 52 22.98 9.23 13.47
CA ALA A 52 22.24 8.45 12.48
C ALA A 52 21.37 9.34 11.61
N PRO A 53 21.02 8.91 10.37
CA PRO A 53 20.08 9.63 9.54
C PRO A 53 18.69 9.79 10.20
N MET A 54 18.09 10.95 10.04
CA MET A 54 16.72 11.20 10.48
C MET A 54 15.72 10.36 9.68
N LYS A 55 14.69 9.87 10.35
CA LYS A 55 13.63 9.06 9.72
C LYS A 55 12.62 9.96 9.02
N ARG A 56 12.46 9.80 7.71
CA ARG A 56 11.48 10.50 6.89
C ARG A 56 10.35 9.57 6.41
N CYS A 57 10.70 8.30 6.17
CA CYS A 57 9.78 7.33 5.59
C CYS A 57 9.38 6.25 6.59
N GLU A 58 8.22 5.65 6.33
CA GLU A 58 7.76 4.41 6.94
C GLU A 58 7.35 3.43 5.85
N ASP A 59 7.42 2.13 6.16
CA ASP A 59 7.01 1.08 5.24
C ASP A 59 5.51 0.78 5.41
N VAL A 60 4.84 0.50 4.29
CA VAL A 60 3.49 -0.09 4.30
C VAL A 60 3.59 -1.46 3.65
N VAL A 61 3.55 -2.49 4.47
CA VAL A 61 3.80 -3.89 4.07
C VAL A 61 2.49 -4.51 3.63
N VAL A 62 2.49 -5.15 2.45
CA VAL A 62 1.30 -5.76 1.85
C VAL A 62 1.44 -7.27 1.76
N PHE A 63 0.45 -7.98 2.34
CA PHE A 63 0.31 -9.42 2.22
C PHE A 63 -1.02 -9.79 1.59
N SER A 64 -1.06 -10.91 0.85
CA SER A 64 -2.29 -11.49 0.31
C SER A 64 -2.08 -12.98 0.01
N GLU A 65 -3.13 -13.78 0.02
CA GLU A 65 -3.11 -15.13 -0.57
C GLU A 65 -3.17 -15.08 -2.10
N GLY A 66 -3.76 -13.99 -2.66
CA GLY A 66 -3.75 -13.74 -4.09
C GLY A 66 -2.34 -13.44 -4.61
N THR A 67 -2.14 -13.50 -5.91
CA THR A 67 -0.86 -13.21 -6.59
C THR A 67 -0.89 -11.84 -7.27
N ILE A 68 0.28 -11.30 -7.59
CA ILE A 68 0.49 -10.12 -8.43
C ILE A 68 0.97 -10.51 -9.84
N ALA A 69 1.11 -11.80 -10.13
CA ALA A 69 1.59 -12.27 -11.42
C ALA A 69 0.55 -12.02 -12.52
N ASN A 70 0.96 -11.33 -13.59
CA ASN A 70 0.09 -11.04 -14.72
C ASN A 70 -0.56 -12.30 -15.30
N LYS A 71 -1.81 -12.20 -15.76
CA LYS A 71 -2.64 -13.30 -16.32
C LYS A 71 -3.02 -14.42 -15.32
N SER A 72 -2.74 -14.25 -14.03
CA SER A 72 -3.20 -15.23 -13.03
C SER A 72 -4.70 -15.10 -12.79
N LYS A 73 -5.37 -16.25 -12.61
CA LYS A 73 -6.79 -16.33 -12.19
C LYS A 73 -6.99 -15.95 -10.71
N ASN A 74 -5.92 -15.97 -9.93
CA ASN A 74 -5.94 -15.67 -8.50
C ASN A 74 -5.23 -14.35 -8.17
N LEU A 75 -5.50 -13.28 -8.94
CA LEU A 75 -4.98 -11.95 -8.64
C LEU A 75 -5.54 -11.42 -7.33
N MET A 76 -4.68 -10.83 -6.49
CA MET A 76 -5.14 -10.05 -5.34
C MET A 76 -5.94 -8.82 -5.80
N LYS A 77 -6.81 -8.33 -4.94
CA LYS A 77 -7.51 -7.07 -5.19
C LYS A 77 -6.51 -5.92 -5.19
N TYR A 78 -6.50 -5.18 -6.28
CA TYR A 78 -5.68 -3.99 -6.45
C TYR A 78 -6.35 -3.04 -7.43
N TYR A 79 -6.70 -1.86 -6.98
CA TYR A 79 -7.37 -0.82 -7.74
C TYR A 79 -6.44 0.40 -7.79
N PRO A 80 -5.64 0.56 -8.85
CA PRO A 80 -4.67 1.65 -8.94
C PRO A 80 -5.35 3.00 -8.88
N GLN A 81 -4.86 3.88 -8.00
CA GLN A 81 -5.41 5.22 -7.80
C GLN A 81 -4.67 6.25 -8.65
N GLY A 82 -5.36 7.32 -9.04
CA GLY A 82 -4.76 8.45 -9.76
C GLY A 82 -4.49 8.19 -11.24
N LEU A 83 -5.11 7.19 -11.84
CA LEU A 83 -5.00 6.94 -13.28
C LEU A 83 -5.53 8.13 -14.07
N LYS A 84 -4.88 8.40 -15.22
CA LYS A 84 -5.32 9.38 -16.22
C LYS A 84 -5.60 8.64 -17.51
N GLU A 85 -6.74 8.92 -18.13
CA GLU A 85 -7.05 8.37 -19.43
C GLU A 85 -6.07 8.90 -20.50
N CYS A 86 -5.68 8.03 -21.40
CA CYS A 86 -4.88 8.37 -22.57
C CYS A 86 -5.20 7.38 -23.70
N SER A 87 -4.91 7.78 -24.93
CA SER A 87 -5.00 6.89 -26.10
C SER A 87 -3.65 6.95 -26.82
N ILE A 88 -2.73 6.09 -26.37
CA ILE A 88 -1.38 6.03 -26.93
C ILE A 88 -1.20 4.66 -27.57
N THR A 89 -1.11 4.64 -28.92
CA THR A 89 -0.72 3.41 -29.63
C THR A 89 0.79 3.25 -29.51
N ARG A 90 1.23 2.15 -28.89
CA ARG A 90 2.64 1.76 -28.83
C ARG A 90 2.89 0.65 -29.81
N ILE A 91 3.81 0.89 -30.75
CA ILE A 91 4.30 -0.10 -31.69
C ILE A 91 5.57 -0.70 -31.09
N ASP A 92 5.58 -2.02 -30.93
CA ASP A 92 6.76 -2.72 -30.45
C ASP A 92 7.79 -2.77 -31.62
N ILE A 93 8.64 -1.76 -31.69
CA ILE A 93 9.74 -1.77 -32.64
C ILE A 93 10.74 -2.80 -32.12
N ASN A 94 11.01 -3.85 -32.93
CA ASN A 94 12.05 -4.84 -32.66
C ASN A 94 13.41 -4.13 -32.60
N THR A 95 13.75 -3.54 -31.48
CA THR A 95 15.14 -3.20 -31.21
C THR A 95 15.86 -4.51 -30.90
N LYS A 96 16.76 -4.93 -31.78
CA LYS A 96 17.77 -5.94 -31.46
C LYS A 96 18.54 -5.42 -30.25
N LEU A 97 18.10 -5.77 -29.06
CA LEU A 97 18.88 -5.58 -27.85
C LEU A 97 20.08 -6.53 -27.94
N ASP A 98 21.23 -6.00 -27.59
CA ASP A 98 22.53 -6.67 -27.56
C ASP A 98 22.41 -8.13 -27.12
N SER A 99 23.15 -9.02 -27.77
CA SER A 99 23.05 -10.48 -27.76
C SER A 99 23.17 -11.16 -26.36
N THR A 100 23.46 -10.39 -25.33
CA THR A 100 23.63 -10.88 -23.96
C THR A 100 22.31 -11.11 -23.19
N ILE A 101 21.18 -10.52 -23.61
CA ILE A 101 19.90 -10.58 -22.86
C ILE A 101 18.79 -11.32 -23.63
N GLY A 102 19.06 -11.81 -24.82
CA GLY A 102 18.08 -12.50 -25.67
C GLY A 102 17.06 -11.54 -26.32
N THR A 103 16.61 -11.88 -27.51
CA THR A 103 15.54 -11.16 -28.23
C THR A 103 14.22 -11.35 -27.55
N ARG A 104 13.59 -10.29 -27.03
CA ARG A 104 12.18 -10.36 -26.63
C ARG A 104 11.32 -10.54 -27.89
N PRO A 105 10.41 -11.51 -27.93
CA PRO A 105 9.50 -11.63 -29.06
C PRO A 105 8.67 -10.36 -29.19
N SER A 106 8.54 -9.83 -30.39
CA SER A 106 7.64 -8.72 -30.70
C SER A 106 6.20 -9.11 -30.30
N ARG A 107 5.55 -8.25 -29.50
CA ARG A 107 4.18 -8.49 -29.05
C ARG A 107 3.12 -7.83 -29.94
N GLY A 108 3.54 -7.25 -31.06
CA GLY A 108 2.67 -6.42 -31.86
C GLY A 108 2.34 -5.07 -31.18
N GLY A 109 1.64 -4.20 -31.88
CA GLY A 109 1.17 -2.94 -31.30
C GLY A 109 0.10 -3.17 -30.21
N TRP A 110 0.10 -2.33 -29.17
CA TRP A 110 -0.90 -2.32 -28.12
C TRP A 110 -1.34 -0.88 -27.79
N GLU A 111 -2.60 -0.72 -27.46
CA GLU A 111 -3.17 0.57 -27.04
C GLU A 111 -3.03 0.73 -25.54
N GLN A 112 -2.44 1.84 -25.12
CA GLN A 112 -2.37 2.24 -23.72
C GLN A 112 -3.55 3.17 -23.42
N LYS A 113 -4.52 2.69 -22.63
CA LYS A 113 -5.75 3.44 -22.27
C LYS A 113 -5.56 4.34 -21.06
N PHE A 114 -4.60 4.01 -20.19
CA PHE A 114 -4.35 4.75 -18.96
C PHE A 114 -2.86 5.01 -18.77
N THR A 115 -2.54 6.14 -18.15
CA THR A 115 -1.21 6.52 -17.68
C THR A 115 -1.27 6.87 -16.20
N ASN A 116 -0.15 7.32 -15.63
CA ASN A 116 -0.03 7.69 -14.22
C ASN A 116 -0.32 6.54 -13.25
N TYR A 117 0.09 5.31 -13.60
CA TYR A 117 0.02 4.20 -12.66
C TYR A 117 0.87 4.50 -11.41
N PRO A 118 0.38 4.15 -10.20
CA PRO A 118 1.12 4.37 -8.98
C PRO A 118 2.50 3.69 -8.99
N ASN A 119 3.49 4.35 -8.43
CA ASN A 119 4.76 3.75 -8.05
C ASN A 119 4.74 3.42 -6.54
N THR A 120 5.81 2.84 -6.01
CA THR A 120 5.88 2.40 -4.61
C THR A 120 6.06 3.54 -3.60
N LEU A 121 6.25 4.79 -4.02
CA LEU A 121 6.40 5.94 -3.14
C LEU A 121 5.06 6.66 -2.94
N LEU A 122 4.62 6.79 -1.69
CA LEU A 122 3.43 7.54 -1.29
C LEU A 122 3.86 8.83 -0.60
N SER A 123 3.75 9.96 -1.29
CA SER A 123 4.06 11.28 -0.73
C SER A 123 2.79 11.90 -0.14
N ILE A 124 2.47 11.54 1.10
CA ILE A 124 1.30 12.02 1.85
C ILE A 124 1.79 12.59 3.17
N GLY A 125 1.57 13.89 3.40
CA GLY A 125 1.99 14.57 4.63
C GLY A 125 1.43 13.89 5.88
N PHE A 126 2.12 14.06 7.01
CA PHE A 126 1.64 13.56 8.30
C PHE A 126 0.50 14.45 8.85
N GLU A 127 -0.25 13.92 9.83
CA GLU A 127 -1.30 14.68 10.51
C GLU A 127 -0.71 15.82 11.35
N PRO A 128 -1.01 17.09 11.06
CA PRO A 128 -0.35 18.21 11.72
C PRO A 128 -0.74 18.37 13.20
N LYS A 129 -1.91 17.89 13.60
CA LYS A 129 -2.42 17.92 14.97
C LYS A 129 -2.92 16.52 15.38
N PRO A 130 -2.01 15.57 15.61
CA PRO A 130 -2.42 14.22 15.95
C PRO A 130 -3.02 14.18 17.36
N ILE A 131 -4.13 13.50 17.53
CA ILE A 131 -4.74 13.19 18.82
C ILE A 131 -4.17 11.91 19.44
N HIS A 132 -3.40 11.14 18.68
CA HIS A 132 -2.72 9.94 19.11
C HIS A 132 -1.25 9.96 18.61
N PRO A 133 -0.26 9.52 19.44
CA PRO A 133 1.17 9.61 19.09
C PRO A 133 1.56 8.90 17.79
N THR A 134 0.87 7.83 17.43
CA THR A 134 1.14 7.04 16.21
C THR A 134 0.08 7.21 15.13
N GLN A 135 -0.76 8.23 15.25
CA GLN A 135 -1.84 8.50 14.29
C GLN A 135 -1.30 8.64 12.87
N LYS A 136 -1.96 7.97 11.94
CA LYS A 136 -1.71 8.09 10.51
C LYS A 136 -2.65 9.11 9.88
N PRO A 137 -2.25 9.82 8.81
CA PRO A 137 -3.14 10.74 8.12
C PRO A 137 -4.36 10.02 7.54
N VAL A 138 -5.54 10.63 7.63
CA VAL A 138 -6.78 10.12 7.00
C VAL A 138 -6.56 9.88 5.51
N ALA A 139 -5.90 10.81 4.82
CA ALA A 139 -5.60 10.71 3.39
C ALA A 139 -4.78 9.45 3.01
N LEU A 140 -3.84 9.02 3.88
CA LEU A 140 -3.09 7.78 3.67
C LEU A 140 -4.01 6.57 3.78
N MET A 141 -4.87 6.52 4.81
CA MET A 141 -5.80 5.42 5.00
C MET A 141 -6.83 5.37 3.87
N GLU A 142 -7.37 6.49 3.43
CA GLU A 142 -8.28 6.54 2.27
C GLU A 142 -7.63 6.02 1.00
N TYR A 143 -6.37 6.42 0.73
CA TYR A 143 -5.63 5.93 -0.43
C TYR A 143 -5.48 4.41 -0.40
N LEU A 144 -5.05 3.85 0.74
CA LEU A 144 -4.85 2.41 0.91
C LEU A 144 -6.18 1.65 0.85
N ILE A 145 -7.24 2.16 1.48
CA ILE A 145 -8.58 1.56 1.46
C ILE A 145 -9.11 1.51 0.03
N LYS A 146 -9.05 2.59 -0.72
CA LYS A 146 -9.48 2.65 -2.14
C LYS A 146 -8.65 1.71 -3.02
N THR A 147 -7.36 1.53 -2.70
CA THR A 147 -6.45 0.67 -3.47
C THR A 147 -6.79 -0.81 -3.32
N TYR A 148 -7.29 -1.26 -2.17
CA TYR A 148 -7.49 -2.69 -1.90
C TYR A 148 -8.93 -3.12 -1.69
N THR A 149 -9.88 -2.18 -1.69
CA THR A 149 -11.30 -2.46 -1.47
C THR A 149 -12.18 -1.70 -2.45
N LEU A 150 -13.37 -2.25 -2.67
CA LEU A 150 -14.49 -1.55 -3.31
C LEU A 150 -15.43 -0.97 -2.26
N GLU A 151 -16.26 -0.02 -2.68
CA GLU A 151 -17.33 0.54 -1.85
C GLU A 151 -18.25 -0.56 -1.30
N GLY A 152 -18.70 -0.41 -0.05
CA GLY A 152 -19.51 -1.40 0.66
C GLY A 152 -18.72 -2.57 1.24
N GLU A 153 -17.44 -2.75 0.92
CA GLU A 153 -16.59 -3.81 1.53
C GLU A 153 -16.19 -3.43 2.96
N THR A 154 -15.83 -4.46 3.76
CA THR A 154 -15.47 -4.30 5.16
C THR A 154 -13.96 -4.20 5.33
N VAL A 155 -13.52 -3.21 6.09
CA VAL A 155 -12.14 -3.02 6.54
C VAL A 155 -12.08 -3.31 8.03
N LEU A 156 -11.07 -4.09 8.44
CA LEU A 156 -10.77 -4.36 9.85
C LEU A 156 -9.49 -3.63 10.24
N ASP A 157 -9.55 -2.84 11.31
CA ASP A 157 -8.38 -2.34 12.02
C ASP A 157 -8.38 -2.89 13.44
N PHE A 158 -7.45 -3.79 13.74
CA PHE A 158 -7.37 -4.48 15.04
C PHE A 158 -6.50 -3.74 16.06
N THR A 159 -6.02 -2.55 15.71
CA THR A 159 -5.24 -1.63 16.55
C THR A 159 -5.60 -0.19 16.18
N MET A 160 -6.90 0.13 16.22
CA MET A 160 -7.44 1.32 15.58
C MET A 160 -6.98 2.65 16.22
N GLY A 161 -6.49 2.62 17.45
CA GLY A 161 -6.07 3.82 18.18
C GLY A 161 -7.15 4.91 18.15
N SER A 162 -6.83 6.07 17.58
CA SER A 162 -7.75 7.20 17.43
C SER A 162 -8.83 7.02 16.34
N GLY A 163 -9.00 5.83 15.78
CA GLY A 163 -10.06 5.56 14.79
C GLY A 163 -9.87 6.16 13.40
N THR A 164 -8.66 6.60 13.04
CA THR A 164 -8.39 7.21 11.72
C THR A 164 -8.84 6.34 10.56
N THR A 165 -8.64 5.03 10.65
CA THR A 165 -9.11 4.06 9.64
C THR A 165 -10.63 4.06 9.53
N GLY A 166 -11.35 4.22 10.64
CA GLY A 166 -12.80 4.33 10.67
C GLY A 166 -13.30 5.58 9.94
N VAL A 167 -12.68 6.75 10.20
CA VAL A 167 -12.98 8.00 9.49
C VAL A 167 -12.74 7.83 7.99
N ALA A 168 -11.62 7.24 7.58
CA ALA A 168 -11.31 6.98 6.18
C ALA A 168 -12.31 6.01 5.53
N CYS A 169 -12.82 5.02 6.27
CA CYS A 169 -13.86 4.11 5.81
C CYS A 169 -15.19 4.84 5.56
N MET A 170 -15.60 5.72 6.47
CA MET A 170 -16.80 6.55 6.28
C MET A 170 -16.68 7.44 5.05
N ASN A 171 -15.56 8.15 4.91
CA ASN A 171 -15.32 9.03 3.76
C ASN A 171 -15.32 8.30 2.42
N THR A 172 -15.01 7.02 2.43
CA THR A 172 -14.86 6.20 1.21
C THR A 172 -15.99 5.19 1.01
N GLY A 173 -17.04 5.20 1.83
CA GLY A 173 -18.19 4.32 1.70
C GLY A 173 -17.89 2.84 2.03
N ARG A 174 -16.92 2.56 2.92
CA ARG A 174 -16.58 1.21 3.37
C ARG A 174 -17.16 0.94 4.76
N LYS A 175 -17.47 -0.33 5.03
CA LYS A 175 -17.83 -0.78 6.38
C LYS A 175 -16.57 -0.90 7.22
N PHE A 176 -16.67 -0.57 8.50
CA PHE A 176 -15.54 -0.59 9.42
C PHE A 176 -15.79 -1.52 10.61
N ILE A 177 -14.75 -2.25 10.99
CA ILE A 177 -14.66 -2.97 12.24
C ILE A 177 -13.37 -2.52 12.92
N GLY A 178 -13.48 -1.83 14.04
CA GLY A 178 -12.33 -1.38 14.85
C GLY A 178 -12.19 -2.19 16.11
N ILE A 179 -10.96 -2.48 16.51
CA ILE A 179 -10.63 -3.09 17.80
C ILE A 179 -9.52 -2.24 18.42
N GLU A 180 -9.74 -1.81 19.66
CA GLU A 180 -8.75 -1.12 20.47
C GLU A 180 -8.71 -1.78 21.87
N LYS A 181 -7.50 -2.01 22.36
CA LYS A 181 -7.29 -2.61 23.68
C LYS A 181 -7.32 -1.58 24.81
N ASP A 182 -6.85 -0.38 24.51
CA ASP A 182 -6.79 0.72 25.48
C ASP A 182 -8.11 1.47 25.49
N ALA A 183 -8.81 1.43 26.65
CA ALA A 183 -10.10 2.08 26.81
C ALA A 183 -10.02 3.61 26.62
N GLY A 184 -8.90 4.24 27.00
CA GLY A 184 -8.73 5.70 26.86
C GLY A 184 -8.56 6.18 25.42
N TYR A 185 -8.27 5.25 24.48
CA TYR A 185 -8.24 5.54 23.04
C TYR A 185 -9.52 5.09 22.32
N PHE A 186 -10.39 4.33 23.02
CA PHE A 186 -11.64 3.84 22.46
C PHE A 186 -12.78 4.87 22.59
N GLU A 187 -12.75 5.75 23.59
CA GLU A 187 -13.71 6.83 23.81
C GLU A 187 -13.46 8.04 22.88
#